data_cacf7dbc599773857ad928522cc413bd
#
_entry.id   cacf7dbc599773857ad928522cc413bd
#
_cell.length_a   1.000
_cell.length_b   1.000
_cell.length_c   1.000
_cell.angle_alpha   90.00
_cell.angle_beta   90.00
_cell.angle_gamma   90.00
#
_symmetry.space_group_name_H-M   'P 1'
#
loop_
_entity.id
_entity.type
_entity.pdbx_description
1 polymer ?
#
loop_
_entity_poly.entity_id
_entity_poly.type
_entity_poly.pdbx_seq_one_letter_code
_entity_poly.pdbx_strand_id
1 'polypeptide(L)'
;MNILFIHPVMFHPQRGGIERVSDLLCREFIRRGHHVLCLHSVRDESRMDYAYPASSYFFPYQVREVEKNGLFFRSFLQEHRIDMVIDQDPQTYYTLYSFSKTLRDVYIISVIHYNPLGIYHHLGEFVMWVSGKNTIMGKIRKVARILKIPMLKYDYKRTLQSDYGGIFRYTDALCLLSLKFLPDLWQIYSKDLSRVIAIPNPNTYPAQENTDFLKKKQILYVGRIEWRQKRVGRLIDIWKRIYKKFPDWELVIVWETGR
;
A
#
# COMPACT_ATOMS: atom_id res chain seq x y z
N MET A 1 23.99 -7.38 7.08
CA MET A 1 22.68 -7.96 7.44
C MET A 1 22.06 -8.60 6.20
N ASN A 2 21.31 -9.66 6.40
CA ASN A 2 20.47 -10.27 5.36
C ASN A 2 19.05 -9.75 5.53
N ILE A 3 18.55 -8.98 4.57
CA ILE A 3 17.28 -8.28 4.64
C ILE A 3 16.32 -8.90 3.63
N LEU A 4 15.14 -9.29 4.07
CA LEU A 4 14.08 -9.85 3.23
C LEU A 4 12.94 -8.83 3.05
N PHE A 5 12.66 -8.45 1.81
CA PHE A 5 11.45 -7.72 1.46
C PHE A 5 10.33 -8.69 1.09
N ILE A 6 9.14 -8.49 1.66
CA ILE A 6 7.93 -9.22 1.25
C ILE A 6 6.99 -8.24 0.54
N HIS A 7 6.57 -8.63 -0.66
CA HIS A 7 5.63 -7.87 -1.47
C HIS A 7 4.73 -8.84 -2.26
N PRO A 8 3.43 -8.61 -2.40
CA PRO A 8 2.51 -9.56 -3.04
C PRO A 8 2.89 -9.94 -4.47
N VAL A 9 3.32 -8.95 -5.25
CA VAL A 9 3.69 -9.11 -6.65
C VAL A 9 5.12 -8.62 -6.83
N MET A 10 5.84 -9.15 -7.79
CA MET A 10 7.14 -8.61 -8.19
C MET A 10 7.01 -7.09 -8.41
N PHE A 11 7.77 -6.30 -7.68
CA PHE A 11 7.66 -4.85 -7.79
C PHE A 11 8.35 -4.32 -9.05
N HIS A 12 7.75 -3.29 -9.63
CA HIS A 12 8.29 -2.57 -10.76
C HIS A 12 8.14 -1.06 -10.50
N PRO A 13 9.22 -0.27 -10.45
CA PRO A 13 9.21 1.10 -9.94
C PRO A 13 8.31 2.06 -10.73
N GLN A 14 7.94 1.72 -11.95
CA GLN A 14 7.01 2.50 -12.77
C GLN A 14 5.54 2.14 -12.52
N ARG A 15 5.25 1.02 -11.84
CA ARG A 15 3.88 0.52 -11.65
C ARG A 15 3.16 1.08 -10.42
N GLY A 16 3.90 1.54 -9.40
CA GLY A 16 3.27 2.06 -8.19
C GLY A 16 4.24 2.76 -7.23
N GLY A 17 3.66 3.52 -6.29
CA GLY A 17 4.45 4.24 -5.29
C GLY A 17 5.15 3.32 -4.31
N ILE A 18 4.47 2.28 -3.83
CA ILE A 18 5.03 1.27 -2.92
C ILE A 18 6.18 0.53 -3.62
N GLU A 19 5.96 0.12 -4.87
CA GLU A 19 6.93 -0.59 -5.67
C GLU A 19 8.21 0.25 -5.90
N ARG A 20 8.04 1.55 -6.21
CA ARG A 20 9.16 2.49 -6.36
C ARG A 20 9.95 2.68 -5.06
N VAL A 21 9.26 2.77 -3.94
CA VAL A 21 9.91 2.88 -2.62
C VAL A 21 10.66 1.60 -2.29
N SER A 22 10.07 0.43 -2.54
CA SER A 22 10.72 -0.86 -2.31
C SER A 22 12.00 -1.00 -3.14
N ASP A 23 11.95 -0.62 -4.42
CA ASP A 23 13.14 -0.64 -5.29
C ASP A 23 14.25 0.27 -4.77
N LEU A 24 13.92 1.51 -4.41
CA LEU A 24 14.90 2.45 -3.86
C LEU A 24 15.53 1.95 -2.56
N LEU A 25 14.73 1.40 -1.66
CA LEU A 25 15.23 0.85 -0.40
C LEU A 25 16.12 -0.36 -0.64
N CYS A 26 15.74 -1.28 -1.53
CA CYS A 26 16.59 -2.42 -1.90
C CYS A 26 17.95 -1.95 -2.42
N ARG A 27 17.97 -0.99 -3.37
CA ARG A 27 19.23 -0.46 -3.93
C ARG A 27 20.07 0.22 -2.86
N GLU A 28 19.46 1.00 -1.98
CA GLU A 28 20.20 1.70 -0.91
C GLU A 28 20.77 0.73 0.12
N PHE A 29 20.03 -0.31 0.51
CA PHE A 29 20.56 -1.33 1.41
C PHE A 29 21.73 -2.12 0.79
N ILE A 30 21.62 -2.48 -0.50
CA ILE A 30 22.70 -3.13 -1.23
C ILE A 30 23.92 -2.20 -1.28
N ARG A 31 23.73 -0.92 -1.59
CA ARG A 31 24.81 0.08 -1.63
C ARG A 31 25.51 0.23 -0.28
N ARG A 32 24.78 0.00 0.82
CA ARG A 32 25.35 0.00 2.20
C ARG A 32 25.97 -1.34 2.60
N GLY A 33 26.08 -2.30 1.69
CA GLY A 33 26.72 -3.59 1.95
C GLY A 33 25.82 -4.63 2.60
N HIS A 34 24.50 -4.45 2.58
CA HIS A 34 23.55 -5.46 3.03
C HIS A 34 23.22 -6.44 1.91
N HIS A 35 22.96 -7.69 2.27
CA HIS A 35 22.44 -8.70 1.34
C HIS A 35 20.92 -8.62 1.35
N VAL A 36 20.30 -8.36 0.19
CA VAL A 36 18.87 -8.14 0.07
C VAL A 36 18.23 -9.21 -0.79
N LEU A 37 17.11 -9.77 -0.29
CA LEU A 37 16.29 -10.74 -0.99
C LEU A 37 14.83 -10.22 -1.04
N CYS A 38 14.08 -10.69 -2.03
CA CYS A 38 12.66 -10.37 -2.18
C CYS A 38 11.85 -11.65 -2.26
N LEU A 39 10.73 -11.71 -1.55
CA LEU A 39 9.81 -12.85 -1.56
C LEU A 39 8.41 -12.39 -1.96
N HIS A 40 7.85 -13.03 -2.98
CA HIS A 40 6.58 -12.64 -3.62
C HIS A 40 5.58 -13.79 -3.63
N SER A 41 4.27 -13.47 -3.65
CA SER A 41 3.21 -14.47 -3.84
C SER A 41 2.84 -14.69 -5.30
N VAL A 42 3.02 -13.68 -6.13
CA VAL A 42 2.62 -13.73 -7.55
C VAL A 42 3.80 -13.38 -8.44
N ARG A 43 4.07 -14.27 -9.40
CA ARG A 43 4.99 -14.03 -10.50
C ARG A 43 4.21 -13.32 -11.61
N ASP A 44 4.64 -12.13 -11.98
CA ASP A 44 4.04 -11.36 -13.06
C ASP A 44 5.07 -11.21 -14.20
N GLU A 45 4.87 -11.97 -15.27
CA GLU A 45 5.76 -11.98 -16.42
C GLU A 45 5.85 -10.64 -17.13
N SER A 46 4.80 -9.82 -17.06
CA SER A 46 4.78 -8.46 -17.61
C SER A 46 5.74 -7.49 -16.91
N ARG A 47 6.39 -7.92 -15.83
CA ARG A 47 7.35 -7.15 -15.02
C ARG A 47 8.77 -7.67 -15.11
N MET A 48 9.01 -8.70 -15.92
CA MET A 48 10.32 -9.35 -16.03
C MET A 48 11.31 -8.59 -16.92
N ASP A 49 10.87 -7.57 -17.61
CA ASP A 49 11.70 -6.61 -18.35
C ASP A 49 12.52 -5.68 -17.45
N TYR A 50 12.22 -5.69 -16.15
CA TYR A 50 12.91 -4.87 -15.16
C TYR A 50 14.05 -5.66 -14.48
N ALA A 51 15.25 -5.06 -14.46
CA ALA A 51 16.40 -5.61 -13.76
C ALA A 51 16.28 -5.39 -12.25
N TYR A 52 15.85 -6.41 -11.52
CA TYR A 52 15.71 -6.35 -10.07
C TYR A 52 17.05 -6.14 -9.40
N PRO A 53 17.11 -5.27 -8.38
CA PRO A 53 18.35 -5.05 -7.63
C PRO A 53 18.72 -6.22 -6.71
N ALA A 54 17.75 -7.07 -6.36
CA ALA A 54 17.88 -8.16 -5.40
C ALA A 54 17.36 -9.48 -5.97
N SER A 55 17.79 -10.60 -5.40
CA SER A 55 17.29 -11.93 -5.77
C SER A 55 15.81 -12.08 -5.42
N SER A 56 15.00 -12.53 -6.37
CA SER A 56 13.56 -12.71 -6.22
C SER A 56 13.19 -14.17 -6.05
N TYR A 57 12.40 -14.46 -5.03
CA TYR A 57 11.84 -15.75 -4.67
C TYR A 57 10.33 -15.69 -4.63
N PHE A 58 9.69 -16.86 -4.64
CA PHE A 58 8.23 -16.95 -4.66
C PHE A 58 7.74 -17.94 -3.61
N PHE A 59 6.62 -17.61 -2.96
CA PHE A 59 5.90 -18.59 -2.15
C PHE A 59 5.45 -19.75 -3.04
N PRO A 60 5.67 -21.00 -2.60
CA PRO A 60 5.34 -22.17 -3.41
C PRO A 60 3.84 -22.47 -3.48
N TYR A 61 3.06 -21.92 -2.55
CA TYR A 61 1.63 -22.18 -2.42
C TYR A 61 0.81 -20.88 -2.54
N GLN A 62 -0.48 -21.03 -2.79
CA GLN A 62 -1.39 -19.87 -2.81
C GLN A 62 -1.42 -19.18 -1.43
N VAL A 63 -1.65 -17.88 -1.40
CA VAL A 63 -1.65 -17.05 -0.17
C VAL A 63 -2.57 -17.63 0.92
N ARG A 64 -3.70 -18.23 0.52
CA ARG A 64 -4.66 -18.87 1.46
C ARG A 64 -4.14 -20.11 2.16
N GLU A 65 -3.09 -20.76 1.67
CA GLU A 65 -2.47 -21.93 2.28
C GLU A 65 -1.46 -21.49 3.37
N VAL A 66 -1.99 -20.85 4.41
CA VAL A 66 -1.21 -20.17 5.45
C VAL A 66 -0.23 -21.11 6.13
N GLU A 67 -0.65 -22.32 6.49
CA GLU A 67 0.20 -23.30 7.19
C GLU A 67 1.41 -23.70 6.35
N LYS A 68 1.16 -24.09 5.09
CA LYS A 68 2.25 -24.52 4.18
C LYS A 68 3.22 -23.38 3.88
N ASN A 69 2.68 -22.19 3.59
CA ASN A 69 3.51 -21.01 3.37
C ASN A 69 4.24 -20.57 4.64
N GLY A 70 3.63 -20.73 5.82
CA GLY A 70 4.27 -20.43 7.10
C GLY A 70 5.46 -21.35 7.41
N LEU A 71 5.33 -22.65 7.15
CA LEU A 71 6.44 -23.60 7.29
C LEU A 71 7.55 -23.31 6.28
N PHE A 72 7.19 -23.06 5.02
CA PHE A 72 8.15 -22.63 4.00
C PHE A 72 8.86 -21.33 4.42
N PHE A 73 8.12 -20.32 4.85
CA PHE A 73 8.67 -19.04 5.30
C PHE A 73 9.68 -19.20 6.41
N ARG A 74 9.34 -20.00 7.42
CA ARG A 74 10.27 -20.31 8.53
C ARG A 74 11.57 -20.95 8.02
N SER A 75 11.48 -21.97 7.17
CA SER A 75 12.65 -22.63 6.59
C SER A 75 13.49 -21.66 5.74
N PHE A 76 12.80 -20.81 4.96
CA PHE A 76 13.44 -19.78 4.13
C PHE A 76 14.25 -18.79 4.97
N LEU A 77 13.69 -18.30 6.08
CA LEU A 77 14.39 -17.39 6.99
C LEU A 77 15.68 -18.02 7.54
N GLN A 78 15.63 -19.30 7.90
CA GLN A 78 16.79 -20.04 8.44
C GLN A 78 17.84 -20.31 7.37
N GLU A 79 17.43 -20.79 6.19
CA GLU A 79 18.31 -21.13 5.07
C GLU A 79 19.11 -19.90 4.60
N HIS A 80 18.42 -18.77 4.45
CA HIS A 80 19.03 -17.52 4.00
C HIS A 80 19.59 -16.65 5.15
N ARG A 81 19.53 -17.15 6.39
CA ARG A 81 20.02 -16.44 7.60
C ARG A 81 19.50 -15.00 7.66
N ILE A 82 18.20 -14.83 7.50
CA ILE A 82 17.57 -13.51 7.47
C ILE A 82 17.62 -12.87 8.85
N ASP A 83 18.18 -11.65 8.92
CA ASP A 83 18.24 -10.84 10.14
C ASP A 83 17.00 -9.94 10.27
N MET A 84 16.46 -9.46 9.15
CA MET A 84 15.35 -8.50 9.12
C MET A 84 14.38 -8.80 7.98
N VAL A 85 13.08 -8.74 8.29
CA VAL A 85 11.98 -8.77 7.32
C VAL A 85 11.34 -7.41 7.24
N ILE A 86 11.18 -6.88 6.04
CA ILE A 86 10.41 -5.65 5.75
C ILE A 86 9.19 -6.05 4.92
N ASP A 87 8.04 -6.07 5.58
CA ASP A 87 6.78 -6.46 4.96
C ASP A 87 6.02 -5.24 4.45
N GLN A 88 5.81 -5.18 3.14
CA GLN A 88 5.16 -4.09 2.43
C GLN A 88 3.63 -4.27 2.31
N ASP A 89 3.09 -5.43 2.72
CA ASP A 89 1.65 -5.72 2.75
C ASP A 89 1.27 -6.60 3.95
N PRO A 90 1.43 -6.08 5.18
CA PRO A 90 1.28 -6.89 6.39
C PRO A 90 -0.11 -7.45 6.61
N GLN A 91 -1.16 -6.83 6.07
CA GLN A 91 -2.51 -7.37 6.17
C GLN A 91 -2.66 -8.73 5.46
N THR A 92 -1.85 -8.97 4.43
CA THR A 92 -1.80 -10.26 3.73
C THR A 92 -0.94 -11.29 4.47
N TYR A 93 0.17 -10.86 5.08
CA TYR A 93 1.22 -11.80 5.50
C TYR A 93 1.39 -11.99 7.01
N TYR A 94 0.79 -11.14 7.87
CA TYR A 94 1.03 -11.20 9.31
C TYR A 94 0.79 -12.58 9.94
N THR A 95 -0.11 -13.39 9.38
CA THR A 95 -0.40 -14.74 9.88
C THR A 95 0.78 -15.71 9.72
N LEU A 96 1.64 -15.48 8.70
CA LEU A 96 2.83 -16.31 8.46
C LEU A 96 3.87 -16.13 9.57
N TYR A 97 3.90 -14.96 10.20
CA TYR A 97 4.90 -14.63 11.23
C TYR A 97 4.68 -15.39 12.53
N SER A 98 3.50 -16.01 12.75
CA SER A 98 3.30 -16.93 13.86
C SER A 98 4.22 -18.15 13.79
N PHE A 99 4.62 -18.57 12.60
CA PHE A 99 5.53 -19.71 12.37
C PHE A 99 6.99 -19.35 12.60
N SER A 100 7.38 -18.09 12.49
CA SER A 100 8.74 -17.60 12.72
C SER A 100 8.98 -17.11 14.15
N LYS A 101 7.97 -17.01 14.98
CA LYS A 101 8.04 -16.45 16.35
C LYS A 101 9.05 -17.12 17.27
N THR A 102 9.42 -18.36 16.99
CA THR A 102 10.47 -19.09 17.73
C THR A 102 11.89 -18.76 17.28
N LEU A 103 12.03 -18.04 16.13
CA LEU A 103 13.31 -17.56 15.65
C LEU A 103 13.62 -16.23 16.32
N ARG A 104 14.50 -16.27 17.34
CA ARG A 104 14.77 -15.10 18.22
C ARG A 104 15.55 -13.98 17.52
N ASP A 105 16.22 -14.29 16.43
CA ASP A 105 17.19 -13.39 15.78
C ASP A 105 16.67 -12.70 14.53
N VAL A 106 15.38 -12.86 14.23
CA VAL A 106 14.74 -12.23 13.05
C VAL A 106 13.84 -11.08 13.51
N TYR A 107 14.15 -9.86 13.06
CA TYR A 107 13.35 -8.66 13.35
C TYR A 107 12.36 -8.38 12.22
N ILE A 108 11.07 -8.28 12.52
CA ILE A 108 10.01 -8.11 11.52
C ILE A 108 9.38 -6.72 11.63
N ILE A 109 9.50 -5.95 10.54
CA ILE A 109 8.89 -4.62 10.40
C ILE A 109 7.74 -4.71 9.41
N SER A 110 6.55 -4.34 9.85
CA SER A 110 5.36 -4.18 9.00
C SER A 110 5.22 -2.73 8.55
N VAL A 111 5.06 -2.48 7.24
CA VAL A 111 4.96 -1.12 6.69
C VAL A 111 3.54 -0.87 6.16
N ILE A 112 2.89 0.17 6.65
CA ILE A 112 1.57 0.61 6.20
C ILE A 112 1.71 1.86 5.33
N HIS A 113 1.37 1.74 4.06
CA HIS A 113 1.55 2.79 3.03
C HIS A 113 0.36 3.75 2.88
N TYR A 114 -0.65 3.63 3.73
CA TYR A 114 -1.88 4.43 3.66
C TYR A 114 -2.42 4.70 5.06
N ASN A 115 -3.37 5.62 5.15
CA ASN A 115 -4.08 5.85 6.41
C ASN A 115 -4.86 4.58 6.80
N PRO A 116 -4.65 4.00 8.00
CA PRO A 116 -5.34 2.79 8.46
C PRO A 116 -6.86 2.82 8.36
N LEU A 117 -7.49 3.97 8.60
CA LEU A 117 -8.94 4.17 8.45
C LEU A 117 -9.35 4.83 7.14
N GLY A 118 -8.44 5.04 6.19
CA GLY A 118 -8.73 5.76 4.96
C GLY A 118 -9.89 5.18 4.16
N ILE A 119 -9.94 3.86 3.99
CA ILE A 119 -11.06 3.17 3.32
C ILE A 119 -12.34 3.24 4.17
N TYR A 120 -12.24 3.06 5.49
CA TYR A 120 -13.37 3.11 6.41
C TYR A 120 -14.10 4.45 6.35
N HIS A 121 -13.38 5.56 6.37
CA HIS A 121 -13.98 6.91 6.29
C HIS A 121 -14.76 7.12 5.00
N HIS A 122 -14.32 6.50 3.92
CA HIS A 122 -14.89 6.66 2.58
C HIS A 122 -15.71 5.46 2.09
N LEU A 123 -15.99 4.48 2.95
CA LEU A 123 -16.67 3.25 2.56
C LEU A 123 -18.03 3.51 1.89
N GLY A 124 -18.79 4.49 2.38
CA GLY A 124 -20.06 4.90 1.77
C GLY A 124 -19.91 5.37 0.33
N GLU A 125 -18.86 6.10 0.03
CA GLU A 125 -18.57 6.56 -1.35
C GLU A 125 -18.21 5.39 -2.26
N PHE A 126 -17.43 4.43 -1.75
CA PHE A 126 -17.12 3.20 -2.48
C PHE A 126 -18.38 2.41 -2.84
N VAL A 127 -19.29 2.27 -1.87
CA VAL A 127 -20.56 1.54 -2.07
C VAL A 127 -21.47 2.25 -3.06
N MET A 128 -21.55 3.58 -3.01
CA MET A 128 -22.38 4.37 -3.92
C MET A 128 -21.87 4.37 -5.35
N TRP A 129 -20.57 4.34 -5.53
CA TRP A 129 -19.94 4.40 -6.87
C TRP A 129 -20.12 3.10 -7.68
N VAL A 130 -20.24 1.95 -7.03
CA VAL A 130 -20.50 0.65 -7.66
C VAL A 130 -21.94 0.54 -8.19
N SER A 131 -22.79 1.54 -7.97
CA SER A 131 -24.17 1.51 -8.40
C SER A 131 -24.30 1.64 -9.91
N GLY A 132 -24.69 0.51 -10.54
CA GLY A 132 -24.92 0.39 -11.96
C GLY A 132 -26.07 1.22 -12.52
N LYS A 133 -26.32 0.97 -13.78
CA LYS A 133 -27.30 1.51 -14.73
C LYS A 133 -28.47 2.30 -14.13
N ASN A 134 -28.84 3.41 -14.75
CA ASN A 134 -30.01 4.27 -14.44
C ASN A 134 -31.37 3.59 -14.66
N THR A 135 -31.52 2.35 -14.27
CA THR A 135 -32.75 1.58 -14.30
C THR A 135 -33.45 1.63 -12.93
N ILE A 136 -34.74 1.40 -12.89
CA ILE A 136 -35.53 1.32 -11.64
C ILE A 136 -34.89 0.28 -10.70
N MET A 137 -34.54 -0.88 -11.20
CA MET A 137 -33.84 -1.92 -10.45
C MET A 137 -32.46 -1.47 -9.96
N GLY A 138 -31.73 -0.66 -10.74
CA GLY A 138 -30.47 -0.05 -10.33
C GLY A 138 -30.63 0.92 -9.15
N LYS A 139 -31.72 1.72 -9.16
CA LYS A 139 -32.05 2.63 -8.05
C LYS A 139 -32.41 1.87 -6.77
N ILE A 140 -33.21 0.82 -6.87
CA ILE A 140 -33.57 -0.06 -5.72
C ILE A 140 -32.30 -0.69 -5.13
N ARG A 141 -31.42 -1.25 -5.96
CA ARG A 141 -30.13 -1.82 -5.52
C ARG A 141 -29.25 -0.77 -4.85
N LYS A 142 -29.27 0.47 -5.34
CA LYS A 142 -28.52 1.58 -4.73
C LYS A 142 -29.01 1.88 -3.32
N VAL A 143 -30.34 2.01 -3.14
CA VAL A 143 -30.94 2.24 -1.82
C VAL A 143 -30.61 1.09 -0.87
N ALA A 144 -30.77 -0.16 -1.30
CA ALA A 144 -30.45 -1.34 -0.49
C ALA A 144 -28.95 -1.37 -0.07
N ARG A 145 -28.03 -0.91 -0.93
CA ARG A 145 -26.62 -0.78 -0.58
C ARG A 145 -26.35 0.32 0.42
N ILE A 146 -27.03 1.48 0.28
CA ILE A 146 -26.92 2.60 1.23
C ILE A 146 -27.36 2.16 2.62
N LEU A 147 -28.47 1.44 2.73
CA LEU A 147 -28.96 0.91 4.00
C LEU A 147 -27.99 -0.09 4.67
N LYS A 148 -27.17 -0.77 3.88
CA LYS A 148 -26.14 -1.70 4.39
C LYS A 148 -24.83 -1.02 4.82
N ILE A 149 -24.64 0.28 4.53
CA ILE A 149 -23.37 0.96 4.85
C ILE A 149 -22.99 0.86 6.34
N PRO A 150 -23.90 1.05 7.33
CA PRO A 150 -23.53 0.93 8.73
C PRO A 150 -23.00 -0.47 9.08
N MET A 151 -23.66 -1.52 8.59
CA MET A 151 -23.24 -2.91 8.79
C MET A 151 -21.87 -3.17 8.13
N LEU A 152 -21.70 -2.75 6.89
CA LEU A 152 -20.42 -2.89 6.18
C LEU A 152 -19.28 -2.14 6.89
N LYS A 153 -19.55 -0.97 7.45
CA LYS A 153 -18.57 -0.23 8.27
C LYS A 153 -18.22 -0.98 9.54
N TYR A 154 -19.19 -1.56 10.20
CA TYR A 154 -18.98 -2.35 11.41
C TYR A 154 -18.10 -3.57 11.11
N ASP A 155 -18.46 -4.36 10.09
CA ASP A 155 -17.72 -5.55 9.69
C ASP A 155 -16.29 -5.20 9.26
N TYR A 156 -16.14 -4.13 8.45
CA TYR A 156 -14.83 -3.67 8.01
C TYR A 156 -13.95 -3.23 9.19
N LYS A 157 -14.53 -2.51 10.17
CA LYS A 157 -13.80 -2.11 11.38
C LYS A 157 -13.35 -3.32 12.20
N ARG A 158 -14.21 -4.35 12.33
CA ARG A 158 -13.84 -5.61 13.00
C ARG A 158 -12.69 -6.32 12.28
N THR A 159 -12.74 -6.37 10.97
CA THR A 159 -11.64 -6.93 10.17
C THR A 159 -10.34 -6.18 10.43
N LEU A 160 -10.35 -4.84 10.36
CA LEU A 160 -9.19 -4.03 10.68
C LEU A 160 -8.65 -4.31 12.10
N GLN A 161 -9.54 -4.40 13.09
CA GLN A 161 -9.14 -4.70 14.47
C GLN A 161 -8.46 -6.07 14.59
N SER A 162 -8.97 -7.07 13.87
CA SER A 162 -8.36 -8.40 13.81
C SER A 162 -6.98 -8.35 13.15
N ASP A 163 -6.88 -7.71 11.99
CA ASP A 163 -5.64 -7.63 11.22
C ASP A 163 -4.55 -6.88 11.99
N TYR A 164 -4.86 -5.69 12.51
CA TYR A 164 -3.89 -4.93 13.29
C TYR A 164 -3.55 -5.61 14.61
N GLY A 165 -4.52 -6.28 15.25
CA GLY A 165 -4.25 -7.13 16.42
C GLY A 165 -3.26 -8.26 16.12
N GLY A 166 -3.38 -8.89 14.96
CA GLY A 166 -2.45 -9.91 14.46
C GLY A 166 -1.08 -9.32 14.11
N ILE A 167 -1.05 -8.21 13.40
CA ILE A 167 0.20 -7.50 13.06
C ILE A 167 0.97 -7.16 14.35
N PHE A 168 0.35 -6.48 15.31
CA PHE A 168 0.99 -6.16 16.58
C PHE A 168 1.41 -7.37 17.41
N ARG A 169 0.75 -8.50 17.24
CA ARG A 169 1.09 -9.74 17.94
C ARG A 169 2.34 -10.41 17.39
N TYR A 170 2.56 -10.33 16.09
CA TYR A 170 3.55 -11.14 15.39
C TYR A 170 4.71 -10.35 14.78
N THR A 171 4.67 -9.02 14.81
CA THR A 171 5.75 -8.18 14.29
C THR A 171 6.39 -7.35 15.39
N ASP A 172 7.65 -6.95 15.19
CA ASP A 172 8.44 -6.23 16.18
C ASP A 172 8.21 -4.71 16.09
N ALA A 173 7.96 -4.19 14.89
CA ALA A 173 7.60 -2.80 14.67
C ALA A 173 6.55 -2.62 13.59
N LEU A 174 5.74 -1.58 13.75
CA LEU A 174 4.81 -1.10 12.74
C LEU A 174 5.27 0.27 12.25
N CYS A 175 5.61 0.36 10.96
CA CYS A 175 6.01 1.59 10.31
C CYS A 175 4.82 2.25 9.61
N LEU A 176 4.51 3.49 9.96
CA LEU A 176 3.55 4.37 9.27
C LEU A 176 4.30 5.41 8.45
N LEU A 177 3.68 5.95 7.42
CA LEU A 177 4.26 7.04 6.63
C LEU A 177 4.17 8.41 7.33
N SER A 178 3.34 8.53 8.37
CA SER A 178 3.16 9.79 9.10
C SER A 178 2.59 9.54 10.49
N LEU A 179 3.07 10.30 11.47
CA LEU A 179 2.49 10.35 12.82
C LEU A 179 1.03 10.85 12.82
N LYS A 180 0.62 11.57 11.77
CA LYS A 180 -0.79 12.00 11.60
C LYS A 180 -1.78 10.84 11.49
N PHE A 181 -1.31 9.61 11.24
CA PHE A 181 -2.14 8.42 11.19
C PHE A 181 -2.35 7.76 12.56
N LEU A 182 -1.62 8.17 13.60
CA LEU A 182 -1.75 7.60 14.93
C LEU A 182 -3.17 7.69 15.53
N PRO A 183 -3.93 8.80 15.41
CA PRO A 183 -5.29 8.87 15.93
C PRO A 183 -6.23 7.84 15.26
N ASP A 184 -6.04 7.60 13.97
CA ASP A 184 -6.83 6.61 13.23
C ASP A 184 -6.42 5.19 13.59
N LEU A 185 -5.13 4.94 13.75
CA LEU A 185 -4.63 3.66 14.25
C LEU A 185 -5.14 3.36 15.66
N TRP A 186 -5.17 4.35 16.56
CA TRP A 186 -5.69 4.22 17.92
C TRP A 186 -7.18 3.79 17.94
N GLN A 187 -7.98 4.27 17.00
CA GLN A 187 -9.39 3.87 16.87
C GLN A 187 -9.57 2.40 16.46
N ILE A 188 -8.55 1.79 15.86
CA ILE A 188 -8.55 0.39 15.46
C ILE A 188 -7.93 -0.47 16.57
N TYR A 189 -6.77 -0.04 17.09
CA TYR A 189 -5.96 -0.78 18.06
C TYR A 189 -5.60 0.14 19.24
N SER A 190 -6.48 0.16 20.24
CA SER A 190 -6.36 1.01 21.44
C SER A 190 -5.53 0.35 22.55
N LYS A 191 -4.35 -0.15 22.22
CA LYS A 191 -3.41 -0.78 23.15
C LYS A 191 -2.06 -0.09 23.07
N ASP A 192 -0.99 -0.80 23.39
CA ASP A 192 0.36 -0.26 23.33
C ASP A 192 0.80 0.03 21.88
N LEU A 193 1.12 1.30 21.61
CA LEU A 193 1.66 1.80 20.34
C LEU A 193 3.16 2.12 20.42
N SER A 194 3.88 1.70 21.46
CA SER A 194 5.31 1.98 21.66
C SER A 194 6.19 1.47 20.51
N ARG A 195 5.72 0.43 19.79
CA ARG A 195 6.42 -0.15 18.64
C ARG A 195 6.05 0.50 17.29
N VAL A 196 5.26 1.58 17.32
CA VAL A 196 4.92 2.32 16.10
C VAL A 196 5.98 3.36 15.81
N ILE A 197 6.55 3.28 14.63
CA ILE A 197 7.49 4.26 14.09
C ILE A 197 6.89 4.98 12.89
N ALA A 198 7.31 6.19 12.61
CA ALA A 198 6.87 6.93 11.42
C ALA A 198 8.07 7.29 10.55
N ILE A 199 8.08 6.71 9.35
CA ILE A 199 9.11 6.95 8.34
C ILE A 199 8.41 7.32 7.04
N PRO A 200 8.52 8.57 6.58
CA PRO A 200 7.92 8.98 5.30
C PRO A 200 8.63 8.29 4.14
N ASN A 201 7.91 8.13 3.02
CA ASN A 201 8.52 7.63 1.80
C ASN A 201 9.67 8.56 1.37
N PRO A 202 10.78 8.01 0.85
CA PRO A 202 11.88 8.82 0.32
C PRO A 202 11.41 9.61 -0.90
N ASN A 203 12.08 10.73 -1.18
CA ASN A 203 11.92 11.41 -2.44
C ASN A 203 12.43 10.50 -3.56
N THR A 204 11.57 10.22 -4.53
CA THR A 204 11.85 9.31 -5.65
C THR A 204 12.32 10.03 -6.91
N TYR A 205 12.41 11.34 -6.86
CA TYR A 205 12.91 12.17 -7.96
C TYR A 205 14.30 12.71 -7.62
N PRO A 206 15.19 12.83 -8.61
CA PRO A 206 16.49 13.48 -8.39
C PRO A 206 16.26 14.93 -7.94
N ALA A 207 17.14 15.40 -7.06
CA ALA A 207 17.17 16.82 -6.71
C ALA A 207 17.44 17.62 -8.00
N GLN A 208 16.54 18.51 -8.36
CA GLN A 208 16.78 19.45 -9.46
C GLN A 208 17.49 20.67 -8.87
N GLU A 209 18.70 20.91 -9.32
CA GLU A 209 19.36 22.18 -9.10
C GLU A 209 18.56 23.28 -9.85
N ASN A 210 18.36 24.39 -9.16
CA ASN A 210 17.58 25.56 -9.55
C ASN A 210 17.37 25.72 -11.05
N THR A 211 16.16 25.41 -11.48
CA THR A 211 15.71 25.83 -12.80
C THR A 211 14.71 26.97 -12.60
N ASP A 212 14.98 28.11 -13.15
CA ASP A 212 14.05 29.24 -13.23
C ASP A 212 12.87 28.86 -14.13
N PHE A 213 11.97 28.09 -13.60
CA PHE A 213 10.73 27.72 -14.30
C PHE A 213 9.77 28.91 -14.26
N LEU A 214 9.47 29.47 -15.42
CA LEU A 214 8.33 30.35 -15.57
C LEU A 214 7.04 29.53 -15.20
N LYS A 215 6.48 29.86 -14.05
CA LYS A 215 5.24 29.22 -13.59
C LYS A 215 4.10 29.59 -14.53
N LYS A 216 3.41 28.58 -15.06
CA LYS A 216 2.18 28.77 -15.83
C LYS A 216 0.97 28.82 -14.90
N LYS A 217 -0.10 29.52 -15.27
CA LYS A 217 -1.40 29.49 -14.60
C LYS A 217 -2.11 28.16 -14.88
N GLN A 218 -1.61 27.10 -14.26
CA GLN A 218 -1.97 25.73 -14.58
C GLN A 218 -2.17 24.91 -13.31
N ILE A 219 -3.27 24.17 -13.23
CA ILE A 219 -3.48 23.12 -12.24
C ILE A 219 -3.07 21.82 -12.91
N LEU A 220 -1.98 21.20 -12.43
CA LEU A 220 -1.43 19.98 -13.01
C LEU A 220 -1.79 18.77 -12.15
N TYR A 221 -2.44 17.78 -12.75
CA TYR A 221 -2.59 16.44 -12.20
C TYR A 221 -1.69 15.48 -12.99
N VAL A 222 -0.84 14.75 -12.28
CA VAL A 222 -0.01 13.69 -12.86
C VAL A 222 -0.28 12.38 -12.13
N GLY A 223 -0.70 11.34 -12.84
CA GLY A 223 -0.94 10.04 -12.23
C GLY A 223 -1.94 9.20 -13.01
N ARG A 224 -2.14 7.95 -12.55
CA ARG A 224 -3.12 7.05 -13.15
C ARG A 224 -4.53 7.64 -13.02
N ILE A 225 -5.32 7.55 -14.09
CA ILE A 225 -6.76 7.87 -14.03
C ILE A 225 -7.45 6.73 -13.27
N GLU A 226 -7.59 6.93 -11.98
CA GLU A 226 -8.24 5.99 -11.08
C GLU A 226 -9.33 6.75 -10.30
N TRP A 227 -10.59 6.38 -10.56
CA TRP A 227 -11.76 7.11 -10.09
C TRP A 227 -11.99 6.95 -8.58
N ARG A 228 -11.60 5.82 -8.00
CA ARG A 228 -11.86 5.50 -6.60
C ARG A 228 -10.80 6.10 -5.68
N GLN A 229 -9.54 5.75 -5.90
CA GLN A 229 -8.43 6.13 -5.01
C GLN A 229 -7.94 7.55 -5.31
N LYS A 230 -7.73 7.89 -6.60
CA LYS A 230 -7.20 9.19 -7.02
C LYS A 230 -8.28 10.27 -7.21
N ARG A 231 -9.55 9.85 -7.32
CA ARG A 231 -10.73 10.74 -7.39
C ARG A 231 -10.67 11.81 -8.49
N VAL A 232 -10.11 11.46 -9.64
CA VAL A 232 -9.95 12.37 -10.78
C VAL A 232 -11.29 13.00 -11.19
N GLY A 233 -12.40 12.24 -11.10
CA GLY A 233 -13.74 12.78 -11.35
C GLY A 233 -14.10 13.97 -10.46
N ARG A 234 -13.71 13.95 -9.16
CA ARG A 234 -13.93 15.09 -8.26
C ARG A 234 -13.12 16.32 -8.66
N LEU A 235 -11.88 16.13 -9.10
CA LEU A 235 -11.05 17.22 -9.62
C LEU A 235 -11.74 17.89 -10.80
N ILE A 236 -12.26 17.10 -11.76
CA ILE A 236 -13.00 17.61 -12.92
C ILE A 236 -14.28 18.33 -12.48
N ASP A 237 -15.04 17.78 -11.54
CA ASP A 237 -16.27 18.38 -11.02
C ASP A 237 -16.02 19.71 -10.29
N ILE A 238 -14.90 19.81 -9.55
CA ILE A 238 -14.49 21.06 -8.92
C ILE A 238 -14.12 22.07 -10.01
N TRP A 239 -13.31 21.68 -10.98
CA TRP A 239 -12.91 22.55 -12.07
C TRP A 239 -14.09 23.08 -12.86
N LYS A 240 -15.07 22.24 -13.19
CA LYS A 240 -16.34 22.65 -13.83
C LYS A 240 -17.08 23.75 -13.10
N ARG A 241 -16.94 23.84 -11.78
CA ARG A 241 -17.63 24.87 -10.96
C ARG A 241 -16.90 26.20 -10.92
N ILE A 242 -15.58 26.20 -11.13
CA ILE A 242 -14.74 27.36 -10.89
C ILE A 242 -14.08 27.93 -12.12
N TYR A 243 -13.93 27.19 -13.24
CA TYR A 243 -13.14 27.58 -14.39
C TYR A 243 -13.54 28.95 -14.96
N LYS A 244 -14.83 29.30 -14.94
CA LYS A 244 -15.32 30.62 -15.40
C LYS A 244 -14.81 31.79 -14.56
N LYS A 245 -14.42 31.55 -13.30
CA LYS A 245 -13.84 32.56 -12.40
C LYS A 245 -12.33 32.75 -12.61
N PHE A 246 -11.72 31.82 -13.33
CA PHE A 246 -10.27 31.77 -13.58
C PHE A 246 -10.00 31.52 -15.05
N PRO A 247 -10.38 32.46 -15.95
CA PRO A 247 -10.32 32.25 -17.41
C PRO A 247 -8.88 32.05 -17.93
N ASP A 248 -7.88 32.55 -17.21
CA ASP A 248 -6.47 32.42 -17.57
C ASP A 248 -5.81 31.15 -17.05
N TRP A 249 -6.56 30.32 -16.32
CA TRP A 249 -6.07 29.08 -15.76
C TRP A 249 -6.55 27.87 -16.56
N GLU A 250 -5.73 26.85 -16.64
CA GLU A 250 -6.09 25.57 -17.25
C GLU A 250 -5.93 24.41 -16.28
N LEU A 251 -6.77 23.38 -16.44
CA LEU A 251 -6.59 22.07 -15.76
C LEU A 251 -5.94 21.11 -16.75
N VAL A 252 -4.72 20.72 -16.46
CA VAL A 252 -3.95 19.74 -17.24
C VAL A 252 -3.92 18.41 -16.51
N ILE A 253 -4.38 17.35 -17.17
CA ILE A 253 -4.37 16.00 -16.65
C ILE A 253 -3.41 15.18 -17.51
N VAL A 254 -2.32 14.73 -16.90
CA VAL A 254 -1.31 13.86 -17.53
C VAL A 254 -1.42 12.49 -16.91
N TRP A 255 -1.59 11.48 -17.75
CA TRP A 255 -1.66 10.09 -17.31
C TRP A 255 -0.95 9.15 -18.28
N GLU A 256 -0.49 8.03 -17.75
CA GLU A 256 0.00 6.93 -18.57
C GLU A 256 -1.17 6.01 -18.90
N THR A 257 -1.40 5.74 -20.17
CA THR A 257 -2.30 4.68 -20.59
C THR A 257 -1.61 3.36 -20.31
N GLY A 258 -2.01 2.67 -19.24
CA GLY A 258 -1.51 1.33 -18.97
C GLY A 258 -1.80 0.41 -20.17
N ARG A 259 -0.76 -0.20 -20.69
CA ARG A 259 -0.84 -1.34 -21.62
C ARG A 259 -1.30 -2.58 -20.86
#